data_21abec2e9a8ca6abee7dca7e9b21e266
#
_entry.id   21abec2e9a8ca6abee7dca7e9b21e266
#
_cell.length_a   1.000
_cell.length_b   1.000
_cell.length_c   1.000
_cell.angle_alpha   90.00
_cell.angle_beta   90.00
_cell.angle_gamma   90.00
#
_symmetry.space_group_name_H-M   'P 1'
#
loop_
_entity.id
_entity.type
_entity.pdbx_description
1 polymer ?
#
loop_
_entity_poly.entity_id
_entity_poly.type
_entity_poly.pdbx_seq_one_letter_code
_entity_poly.pdbx_strand_id
1 'polypeptide(L)'
;MNRAILALAVAAWAISPALAADPQLSMCGNRPNTPTKTCLVDGDTLWLAGENIRLRDFDTPEPQTGICGGAAEVALAHRASARMLELLSGNGWTIERFGLDGTRSKRRLATIRIGGRDVGDILIEEGLARRWPNGREFWCR
;
A
#
# COMPACT_ATOMS: atom_id res chain seq x y z
N MET A 1 16.58 6.20 69.70
CA MET A 1 17.45 6.04 68.51
C MET A 1 16.55 5.70 67.32
N ASN A 2 16.14 6.69 66.55
CA ASN A 2 15.24 6.53 65.36
C ASN A 2 16.12 6.38 64.13
N ARG A 3 16.03 5.15 63.50
CA ARG A 3 16.62 4.93 62.19
C ARG A 3 15.59 5.27 61.12
N ALA A 4 15.80 6.38 60.42
CA ALA A 4 15.03 6.74 59.23
C ALA A 4 15.52 5.87 58.06
N ILE A 5 14.64 5.05 57.46
CA ILE A 5 14.87 4.31 56.26
C ILE A 5 14.55 5.20 55.07
N LEU A 6 15.58 5.63 54.33
CA LEU A 6 15.39 6.34 53.05
C LEU A 6 15.00 5.29 51.98
N ALA A 7 13.78 5.36 51.47
CA ALA A 7 13.37 4.58 50.32
C ALA A 7 13.78 5.33 49.05
N LEU A 8 14.74 4.76 48.31
CA LEU A 8 15.07 5.23 46.95
C LEU A 8 13.97 4.75 45.98
N ALA A 9 13.20 5.69 45.48
CA ALA A 9 12.29 5.43 44.37
C ALA A 9 13.07 5.36 43.04
N VAL A 10 13.21 4.20 42.45
CA VAL A 10 13.76 4.02 41.10
C VAL A 10 12.66 4.34 40.09
N ALA A 11 12.75 5.47 39.42
CA ALA A 11 11.87 5.82 38.31
C ALA A 11 12.25 4.96 37.08
N ALA A 12 11.43 3.95 36.78
CA ALA A 12 11.55 3.19 35.55
C ALA A 12 11.05 4.06 34.37
N TRP A 13 11.97 4.51 33.55
CA TRP A 13 11.67 5.17 32.28
C TRP A 13 11.16 4.10 31.28
N ALA A 14 9.87 4.11 31.01
CA ALA A 14 9.29 3.27 29.96
C ALA A 14 9.76 3.83 28.60
N ILE A 15 10.67 3.10 27.95
CA ILE A 15 11.06 3.37 26.56
C ILE A 15 9.90 2.87 25.71
N SER A 16 9.02 3.78 25.27
CA SER A 16 8.02 3.47 24.26
C SER A 16 8.75 3.17 22.94
N PRO A 17 8.50 2.04 22.28
CA PRO A 17 9.04 1.81 20.95
C PRO A 17 8.47 2.89 20.02
N ALA A 18 9.35 3.67 19.39
CA ALA A 18 8.95 4.57 18.33
C ALA A 18 8.34 3.72 17.21
N LEU A 19 7.06 3.92 16.92
CA LEU A 19 6.42 3.35 15.73
C LEU A 19 7.22 3.87 14.54
N ALA A 20 7.79 2.97 13.74
CA ALA A 20 8.44 3.35 12.50
C ALA A 20 7.40 4.09 11.64
N ALA A 21 7.73 5.31 11.21
CA ALA A 21 6.84 6.06 10.33
C ALA A 21 6.69 5.29 9.00
N ASP A 22 5.46 5.27 8.48
CA ASP A 22 5.21 4.70 7.16
C ASP A 22 6.10 5.36 6.10
N PRO A 23 6.62 4.61 5.11
CA PRO A 23 7.41 5.20 4.07
C PRO A 23 6.61 6.24 3.30
N GLN A 24 7.19 7.39 3.08
CA GLN A 24 6.61 8.43 2.23
C GLN A 24 6.60 7.94 0.78
N LEU A 25 5.42 7.58 0.28
CA LEU A 25 5.22 7.13 -1.09
C LEU A 25 4.90 8.31 -2.02
N SER A 26 5.38 8.21 -3.25
CA SER A 26 5.00 9.08 -4.37
C SER A 26 4.89 8.21 -5.62
N MET A 27 4.34 8.74 -6.72
CA MET A 27 4.30 8.00 -7.98
C MET A 27 5.71 7.69 -8.48
N CYS A 28 5.91 6.49 -9.03
CA CYS A 28 7.21 6.05 -9.55
C CYS A 28 7.67 6.87 -10.76
N GLY A 29 6.76 7.18 -11.68
CA GLY A 29 7.14 7.76 -12.96
C GLY A 29 8.21 6.91 -13.66
N ASN A 30 9.27 7.55 -14.14
CA ASN A 30 10.39 6.90 -14.85
C ASN A 30 11.57 6.51 -13.92
N ARG A 31 11.34 6.36 -12.61
CA ARG A 31 12.41 5.99 -11.68
C ARG A 31 12.99 4.61 -12.02
N PRO A 32 14.32 4.46 -12.07
CA PRO A 32 14.97 3.17 -12.35
C PRO A 32 14.69 2.17 -11.23
N ASN A 33 14.80 0.88 -11.55
CA ASN A 33 14.70 -0.19 -10.57
C ASN A 33 16.01 -0.27 -9.79
N THR A 34 15.98 0.09 -8.52
CA THR A 34 17.12 0.05 -7.60
C THR A 34 16.75 -0.75 -6.36
N PRO A 35 17.71 -1.26 -5.58
CA PRO A 35 17.44 -1.97 -4.33
C PRO A 35 16.70 -1.15 -3.27
N THR A 36 16.64 0.16 -3.43
CA THR A 36 15.97 1.08 -2.49
C THR A 36 14.71 1.72 -3.07
N LYS A 37 14.30 1.34 -4.30
CA LYS A 37 13.11 1.91 -4.95
C LYS A 37 11.87 1.73 -4.08
N THR A 38 11.22 2.85 -3.73
CA THR A 38 9.99 2.89 -2.93
C THR A 38 9.07 3.93 -3.53
N CYS A 39 7.99 3.49 -4.20
CA CYS A 39 7.05 4.36 -4.91
C CYS A 39 5.82 3.56 -5.38
N LEU A 40 4.72 4.26 -5.70
CA LEU A 40 3.53 3.67 -6.28
C LEU A 40 3.61 3.68 -7.82
N VAL A 41 3.36 2.54 -8.47
CA VAL A 41 3.28 2.42 -9.93
C VAL A 41 1.90 2.86 -10.41
N ASP A 42 0.86 2.28 -9.84
CA ASP A 42 -0.56 2.51 -10.12
C ASP A 42 -1.40 2.13 -8.88
N GLY A 43 -2.72 1.97 -9.05
CA GLY A 43 -3.63 1.72 -7.92
C GLY A 43 -3.44 0.38 -7.20
N ASP A 44 -2.74 -0.58 -7.80
CA ASP A 44 -2.57 -1.93 -7.23
C ASP A 44 -1.15 -2.49 -7.30
N THR A 45 -0.18 -1.68 -7.75
CA THR A 45 1.22 -2.07 -7.90
C THR A 45 2.15 -1.02 -7.29
N LEU A 46 3.08 -1.45 -6.44
CA LEU A 46 4.05 -0.57 -5.79
C LEU A 46 5.43 -1.23 -5.64
N TRP A 47 6.42 -0.40 -5.41
CA TRP A 47 7.76 -0.80 -5.00
C TRP A 47 7.98 -0.43 -3.54
N LEU A 48 8.53 -1.36 -2.75
CA LEU A 48 8.97 -1.14 -1.38
C LEU A 48 10.38 -1.68 -1.20
N ALA A 49 11.34 -0.80 -0.94
CA ALA A 49 12.74 -1.16 -0.75
C ALA A 49 13.28 -2.12 -1.84
N GLY A 50 12.96 -1.83 -3.11
CA GLY A 50 13.39 -2.60 -4.26
C GLY A 50 12.56 -3.85 -4.57
N GLU A 51 11.57 -4.19 -3.76
CA GLU A 51 10.64 -5.28 -4.04
C GLU A 51 9.45 -4.78 -4.85
N ASN A 52 9.21 -5.38 -6.03
CA ASN A 52 8.04 -5.10 -6.86
C ASN A 52 6.84 -5.90 -6.33
N ILE A 53 5.78 -5.22 -5.94
CA ILE A 53 4.63 -5.79 -5.24
C ILE A 53 3.35 -5.55 -6.05
N ARG A 54 2.59 -6.62 -6.29
CA ARG A 54 1.22 -6.60 -6.79
C ARG A 54 0.27 -6.84 -5.62
N LEU A 55 -0.62 -5.90 -5.34
CA LEU A 55 -1.67 -6.12 -4.37
C LEU A 55 -2.72 -7.08 -4.95
N ARG A 56 -3.12 -8.07 -4.15
CA ARG A 56 -3.94 -9.19 -4.60
C ARG A 56 -5.44 -8.93 -4.37
N ASP A 57 -6.24 -9.77 -5.02
CA ASP A 57 -7.69 -9.88 -4.84
C ASP A 57 -8.51 -8.68 -5.36
N PHE A 58 -7.86 -7.70 -5.96
CA PHE A 58 -8.51 -6.61 -6.69
C PHE A 58 -7.68 -6.17 -7.90
N ASP A 59 -8.28 -5.37 -8.75
CA ASP A 59 -7.70 -4.85 -9.99
C ASP A 59 -8.15 -3.41 -10.19
N THR A 60 -7.23 -2.54 -10.57
CA THR A 60 -7.51 -1.13 -10.88
C THR A 60 -7.44 -0.88 -12.38
N PRO A 61 -8.09 0.19 -12.90
CA PRO A 61 -7.94 0.58 -14.28
C PRO A 61 -6.48 0.86 -14.64
N GLU A 62 -6.12 0.64 -15.90
CA GLU A 62 -4.77 0.85 -16.40
C GLU A 62 -4.52 2.32 -16.81
N PRO A 63 -3.35 2.89 -16.46
CA PRO A 63 -3.04 4.28 -16.78
C PRO A 63 -2.55 4.51 -18.22
N GLN A 64 -2.44 3.44 -19.02
CA GLN A 64 -1.98 3.53 -20.41
C GLN A 64 -3.15 3.74 -21.37
N THR A 65 -2.88 4.38 -22.51
CA THR A 65 -3.80 4.45 -23.63
C THR A 65 -3.78 3.16 -24.46
N GLY A 66 -4.87 2.82 -25.16
CA GLY A 66 -4.98 1.63 -25.99
C GLY A 66 -5.57 0.42 -25.31
N ILE A 67 -6.02 0.56 -24.09
CA ILE A 67 -6.79 -0.42 -23.32
C ILE A 67 -8.30 -0.22 -23.53
N CYS A 68 -9.13 -1.12 -22.98
CA CYS A 68 -10.56 -1.22 -23.33
C CYS A 68 -11.41 0.04 -23.07
N GLY A 69 -11.10 0.82 -22.05
CA GLY A 69 -11.88 2.01 -21.63
C GLY A 69 -11.36 3.35 -22.15
N GLY A 70 -10.26 3.37 -22.88
CA GLY A 70 -9.68 4.58 -23.47
C GLY A 70 -9.40 5.68 -22.43
N ALA A 71 -9.66 6.93 -22.79
CA ALA A 71 -9.38 8.10 -21.94
C ALA A 71 -10.13 8.08 -20.60
N ALA A 72 -11.33 7.52 -20.54
CA ALA A 72 -12.11 7.40 -19.32
C ALA A 72 -11.46 6.42 -18.33
N GLU A 73 -10.91 5.32 -18.82
CA GLU A 73 -10.16 4.36 -18.02
C GLU A 73 -8.89 5.00 -17.46
N VAL A 74 -8.12 5.72 -18.28
CA VAL A 74 -6.90 6.44 -17.86
C VAL A 74 -7.22 7.43 -16.73
N ALA A 75 -8.29 8.22 -16.87
CA ALA A 75 -8.73 9.15 -15.84
C ALA A 75 -9.09 8.43 -14.52
N LEU A 76 -9.78 7.30 -14.61
CA LEU A 76 -10.13 6.49 -13.44
C LEU A 76 -8.87 5.87 -12.80
N ALA A 77 -7.92 5.39 -13.59
CA ALA A 77 -6.63 4.88 -13.12
C ALA A 77 -5.85 5.91 -12.31
N HIS A 78 -5.80 7.16 -12.78
CA HIS A 78 -5.15 8.25 -12.03
C HIS A 78 -5.87 8.54 -10.71
N ARG A 79 -7.20 8.49 -10.68
CA ARG A 79 -7.97 8.62 -9.43
C ARG A 79 -7.69 7.48 -8.46
N ALA A 80 -7.63 6.25 -8.93
CA ALA A 80 -7.30 5.07 -8.11
C ALA A 80 -5.89 5.20 -7.51
N SER A 81 -4.90 5.61 -8.31
CA SER A 81 -3.53 5.81 -7.85
C SER A 81 -3.42 6.95 -6.83
N ALA A 82 -4.09 8.08 -7.06
CA ALA A 82 -4.11 9.20 -6.12
C ALA A 82 -4.73 8.77 -4.78
N ARG A 83 -5.84 8.03 -4.84
CA ARG A 83 -6.50 7.52 -3.63
C ARG A 83 -5.65 6.51 -2.87
N MET A 84 -4.94 5.63 -3.57
CA MET A 84 -4.00 4.70 -2.94
C MET A 84 -2.86 5.45 -2.23
N LEU A 85 -2.30 6.50 -2.85
CA LEU A 85 -1.29 7.35 -2.20
C LEU A 85 -1.82 7.99 -0.91
N GLU A 86 -3.06 8.51 -0.91
CA GLU A 86 -3.70 9.05 0.29
C GLU A 86 -3.84 7.98 1.38
N LEU A 87 -4.33 6.80 1.03
CA LEU A 87 -4.50 5.69 1.97
C LEU A 87 -3.18 5.25 2.61
N LEU A 88 -2.10 5.23 1.83
CA LEU A 88 -0.78 4.82 2.31
C LEU A 88 0.03 5.95 2.95
N SER A 89 -0.50 7.16 3.01
CA SER A 89 0.15 8.32 3.61
C SER A 89 -0.30 8.54 5.05
N GLY A 90 0.52 8.09 6.01
CA GLY A 90 0.33 8.41 7.44
C GLY A 90 -0.85 7.71 8.14
N ASN A 91 -1.36 6.62 7.59
CA ASN A 91 -2.50 5.88 8.16
C ASN A 91 -2.12 4.64 8.98
N GLY A 92 -0.83 4.35 9.15
CA GLY A 92 -0.40 3.17 9.92
C GLY A 92 -0.89 1.87 9.28
N TRP A 93 -0.36 1.50 8.12
CA TRP A 93 -0.75 0.29 7.43
C TRP A 93 0.17 -0.91 7.76
N THR A 94 -0.38 -2.10 7.59
CA THR A 94 0.36 -3.37 7.67
C THR A 94 0.39 -4.04 6.31
N ILE A 95 1.45 -4.84 6.04
CA ILE A 95 1.57 -5.60 4.80
C ILE A 95 1.82 -7.08 5.11
N GLU A 96 1.04 -7.93 4.46
CA GLU A 96 1.22 -9.39 4.46
C GLU A 96 1.66 -9.83 3.07
N ARG A 97 2.79 -10.55 2.99
CA ARG A 97 3.38 -11.00 1.73
C ARG A 97 3.08 -12.47 1.48
N PHE A 98 2.86 -12.80 0.22
CA PHE A 98 2.59 -14.17 -0.26
C PHE A 98 3.66 -14.60 -1.28
N GLY A 99 3.35 -15.59 -2.12
CA GLY A 99 4.21 -16.02 -3.22
C GLY A 99 4.34 -14.98 -4.33
N LEU A 100 4.91 -15.39 -5.46
CA LEU A 100 5.02 -14.57 -6.66
C LEU A 100 3.77 -14.71 -7.53
N ASP A 101 3.47 -13.70 -8.33
CA ASP A 101 2.27 -13.63 -9.17
C ASP A 101 2.28 -14.58 -10.39
N GLY A 102 3.35 -15.35 -10.59
CA GLY A 102 3.48 -16.28 -11.72
C GLY A 102 3.68 -15.64 -13.09
N THR A 103 3.68 -14.31 -13.17
CA THR A 103 3.95 -13.57 -14.40
C THR A 103 5.45 -13.45 -14.69
N ARG A 104 5.79 -13.00 -15.91
CA ARG A 104 7.18 -12.72 -16.27
C ARG A 104 7.82 -11.66 -15.36
N SER A 105 7.03 -10.75 -14.83
CA SER A 105 7.47 -9.70 -13.90
C SER A 105 7.83 -10.21 -12.51
N LYS A 106 7.36 -11.41 -12.13
CA LYS A 106 7.61 -12.06 -10.83
C LYS A 106 7.42 -11.12 -9.65
N ARG A 107 6.29 -10.40 -9.66
CA ARG A 107 5.96 -9.48 -8.56
C ARG A 107 5.57 -10.26 -7.31
N ARG A 108 5.90 -9.73 -6.14
CA ARG A 108 5.44 -10.27 -4.86
C ARG A 108 3.94 -9.99 -4.70
N LEU A 109 3.13 -11.01 -4.48
CA LEU A 109 1.74 -10.83 -4.08
C LEU A 109 1.68 -10.38 -2.63
N ALA A 110 0.87 -9.38 -2.32
CA ALA A 110 0.68 -8.89 -0.96
C ALA A 110 -0.73 -8.35 -0.73
N THR A 111 -1.09 -8.25 0.55
CA THR A 111 -2.27 -7.52 1.04
C THR A 111 -1.83 -6.42 1.98
N ILE A 112 -2.31 -5.20 1.78
CA ILE A 112 -2.11 -4.07 2.69
C ILE A 112 -3.43 -3.79 3.42
N ARG A 113 -3.34 -3.58 4.74
CA ARG A 113 -4.49 -3.27 5.58
C ARG A 113 -4.28 -1.99 6.39
N ILE A 114 -5.33 -1.22 6.52
CA ILE A 114 -5.43 -0.04 7.38
C ILE A 114 -6.55 -0.30 8.38
N GLY A 115 -6.24 -0.29 9.68
CA GLY A 115 -7.21 -0.62 10.71
C GLY A 115 -7.85 -2.00 10.53
N GLY A 116 -7.10 -2.98 10.01
CA GLY A 116 -7.57 -4.33 9.72
C GLY A 116 -8.33 -4.48 8.40
N ARG A 117 -8.63 -3.39 7.67
CA ARG A 117 -9.38 -3.40 6.41
C ARG A 117 -8.44 -3.41 5.22
N ASP A 118 -8.69 -4.27 4.24
CA ASP A 118 -7.95 -4.35 2.99
C ASP A 118 -8.13 -3.06 2.17
N VAL A 119 -7.02 -2.47 1.69
CA VAL A 119 -7.07 -1.27 0.84
C VAL A 119 -7.79 -1.53 -0.49
N GLY A 120 -7.75 -2.75 -1.01
CA GLY A 120 -8.51 -3.16 -2.19
C GLY A 120 -10.02 -3.06 -1.97
N ASP A 121 -10.50 -3.46 -0.80
CA ASP A 121 -11.91 -3.34 -0.43
C ASP A 121 -12.35 -1.87 -0.38
N ILE A 122 -11.50 -0.99 0.13
CA ILE A 122 -11.76 0.45 0.16
C ILE A 122 -11.91 1.00 -1.26
N LEU A 123 -10.96 0.69 -2.16
CA LEU A 123 -11.01 1.15 -3.56
C LEU A 123 -12.23 0.59 -4.31
N ILE A 124 -12.63 -0.67 -4.05
CA ILE A 124 -13.81 -1.27 -4.67
C ILE A 124 -15.08 -0.53 -4.24
N GLU A 125 -15.26 -0.25 -2.94
CA GLU A 125 -16.41 0.49 -2.43
C GLU A 125 -16.49 1.91 -2.98
N GLU A 126 -15.35 2.55 -3.23
CA GLU A 126 -15.26 3.88 -3.83
C GLU A 126 -15.42 3.87 -5.36
N GLY A 127 -15.60 2.70 -5.99
CA GLY A 127 -15.75 2.56 -7.45
C GLY A 127 -14.46 2.82 -8.22
N LEU A 128 -13.31 2.59 -7.60
CA LEU A 128 -11.97 2.81 -8.16
C LEU A 128 -11.26 1.50 -8.53
N ALA A 129 -11.82 0.37 -8.16
CA ALA A 129 -11.31 -0.97 -8.43
C ALA A 129 -12.43 -1.97 -8.60
N ARG A 130 -12.10 -3.16 -9.07
CA ARG A 130 -12.99 -4.31 -9.13
C ARG A 130 -12.42 -5.48 -8.32
N ARG A 131 -13.23 -6.45 -7.95
CA ARG A 131 -12.78 -7.72 -7.40
C ARG A 131 -12.03 -8.53 -8.47
N TRP A 132 -10.90 -9.07 -8.14
CA TRP A 132 -10.15 -9.97 -9.01
C TRP A 132 -10.28 -11.43 -8.51
N PRO A 133 -10.47 -12.44 -9.40
CA PRO A 133 -10.59 -12.31 -10.87
C PRO A 133 -12.02 -12.07 -11.36
N ASN A 134 -13.05 -12.21 -10.56
CA ASN A 134 -14.44 -12.38 -10.97
C ASN A 134 -15.29 -11.09 -10.95
N GLY A 135 -14.73 -9.94 -10.57
CA GLY A 135 -15.43 -8.68 -10.59
C GLY A 135 -15.61 -8.13 -12.00
N ARG A 136 -16.72 -7.40 -12.21
CA ARG A 136 -16.98 -6.75 -13.51
C ARG A 136 -15.95 -5.66 -13.78
N GLU A 137 -15.36 -5.68 -14.97
CA GLU A 137 -14.45 -4.67 -15.48
C GLU A 137 -15.23 -3.49 -16.08
N PHE A 138 -15.83 -2.68 -15.20
CA PHE A 138 -16.84 -1.68 -15.54
C PHE A 138 -16.31 -0.48 -16.33
N TRP A 139 -15.00 -0.29 -16.41
CA TRP A 139 -14.35 0.75 -17.21
C TRP A 139 -14.16 0.37 -18.67
N CYS A 140 -14.31 -0.91 -19.01
CA CYS A 140 -14.32 -1.41 -20.38
C CYS A 140 -15.73 -1.29 -20.98
N ARG A 141 -16.07 -0.16 -21.56
CA ARG A 141 -17.37 0.08 -22.22
C ARG A 141 -17.18 0.48 -23.67
#